data_d4db2998b3a5e3b19bd4e96d3562c3fe
#
_entry.id   d4db2998b3a5e3b19bd4e96d3562c3fe
#
_cell.length_a   1.000
_cell.length_b   1.000
_cell.length_c   1.000
_cell.angle_alpha   90.00
_cell.angle_beta   90.00
_cell.angle_gamma   90.00
#
_symmetry.space_group_name_H-M   'P 1'
#
loop_
_entity.id
_entity.type
_entity.pdbx_description
1 polymer ?
#
loop_
_entity_poly.entity_id
_entity_poly.type
_entity_poly.pdbx_seq_one_letter_code
_entity_poly.pdbx_strand_id
1 'polypeptide(L)'
;MSGRGFTVKKNWDNPREHAMPEGVRVPAEMRIGPVSITPATVLAPMAGVTDTVFRRFIRHASLFSSDQLSVVSDQEKASEIDAEVTNSQSGCGLLMTEFTSADGLSRMRESKRKRYLTFYDDEHPIAAQIFGSNPETLAEAARIVQDTGFDLIDLNLGCPAKRVVGCNGGSGLLRDLPKIGEIFRAVRKAVTIPFTVKFRLGWNDAQIICVELARMAEAEGLNAVALHARTREQGYTGQARWEWIAAVKQAVGIPVVGNGDIRTPEDAAAMIAQTGCDAVMIGRAAPSNPWIFRQIAQYTATGSYERPTAEDRHRLIRTYFQMLLDEAEASQSLPKDARMGETAGKMKQFASWFTHGVPGGAKLRASIYQARTGAEVLAQVDGFFSALDSGDSSAETEEEAIYRESALVCD
;
A
#
# COMPACT_ATOMS: atom_id res chain seq x y z
N MET A 1 9.60 -35.25 -29.69
CA MET A 1 9.82 -33.81 -29.93
C MET A 1 9.23 -33.08 -28.74
N SER A 2 10.07 -32.73 -27.78
CA SER A 2 9.67 -32.09 -26.53
C SER A 2 9.54 -30.57 -26.73
N GLY A 3 8.33 -30.06 -26.64
CA GLY A 3 8.06 -28.64 -26.64
C GLY A 3 8.63 -27.97 -25.37
N ARG A 4 9.73 -27.25 -25.52
CA ARG A 4 10.22 -26.34 -24.47
C ARG A 4 9.24 -25.16 -24.39
N GLY A 5 8.45 -25.13 -23.32
CA GLY A 5 7.67 -23.96 -22.97
C GLY A 5 8.58 -22.76 -22.76
N PHE A 6 8.42 -21.74 -23.58
CA PHE A 6 9.02 -20.43 -23.35
C PHE A 6 8.36 -19.82 -22.10
N THR A 7 9.06 -19.86 -20.97
CA THR A 7 8.75 -18.95 -19.85
C THR A 7 9.13 -17.55 -20.29
N VAL A 8 8.13 -16.75 -20.60
CA VAL A 8 8.31 -15.31 -20.78
C VAL A 8 8.80 -14.76 -19.44
N LYS A 9 10.10 -14.43 -19.33
CA LYS A 9 10.60 -13.63 -18.21
C LYS A 9 9.78 -12.35 -18.19
N LYS A 10 9.02 -12.14 -17.13
CA LYS A 10 8.36 -10.86 -16.89
C LYS A 10 9.45 -9.83 -16.61
N ASN A 11 9.79 -9.03 -17.60
CA ASN A 11 10.77 -7.97 -17.47
C ASN A 11 10.18 -6.82 -16.64
N TRP A 12 10.42 -6.87 -15.34
CA TRP A 12 10.18 -5.75 -14.41
C TRP A 12 11.31 -4.71 -14.46
N ASP A 13 12.36 -5.00 -15.23
CA ASP A 13 13.64 -4.32 -15.30
C ASP A 13 13.74 -3.36 -16.47
N ASN A 14 12.79 -2.46 -16.61
CA ASN A 14 13.10 -1.30 -17.44
C ASN A 14 13.73 -0.23 -16.54
N PRO A 15 15.06 0.01 -16.66
CA PRO A 15 15.64 1.19 -16.06
C PRO A 15 14.90 2.40 -16.65
N ARG A 16 14.24 3.16 -15.81
CA ARG A 16 13.61 4.40 -16.24
C ARG A 16 14.64 5.49 -16.12
N GLU A 17 15.19 5.88 -17.22
CA GLU A 17 15.84 7.17 -17.33
C GLU A 17 14.73 8.24 -17.38
N HIS A 18 14.27 8.66 -16.22
CA HIS A 18 13.46 9.86 -16.14
C HIS A 18 14.40 11.06 -16.16
N ALA A 19 14.30 11.88 -17.20
CA ALA A 19 14.83 13.23 -17.13
C ALA A 19 14.09 13.92 -15.98
N MET A 20 14.79 14.13 -14.86
CA MET A 20 14.26 14.79 -13.68
C MET A 20 14.33 16.29 -13.88
N PRO A 21 13.20 17.00 -14.00
CA PRO A 21 13.21 18.46 -14.00
C PRO A 21 13.76 18.94 -12.66
N GLU A 22 14.72 19.84 -12.66
CA GLU A 22 15.24 20.43 -11.44
C GLU A 22 14.09 21.06 -10.63
N GLY A 23 14.07 20.79 -9.34
CA GLY A 23 13.14 21.42 -8.41
C GLY A 23 11.74 20.80 -8.29
N VAL A 24 11.36 19.81 -9.10
CA VAL A 24 10.06 19.16 -8.96
C VAL A 24 10.11 18.15 -7.79
N ARG A 25 9.14 18.24 -6.92
CA ARG A 25 9.01 17.43 -5.71
C ARG A 25 7.57 16.96 -5.52
N VAL A 26 7.38 15.90 -4.73
CA VAL A 26 6.04 15.51 -4.27
C VAL A 26 5.49 16.65 -3.41
N PRO A 27 4.23 17.08 -3.57
CA PRO A 27 3.66 18.15 -2.75
C PRO A 27 3.73 17.83 -1.25
N ALA A 28 3.98 18.85 -0.44
CA ALA A 28 4.04 18.69 1.01
C ALA A 28 2.67 18.29 1.58
N GLU A 29 1.59 18.75 0.96
CA GLU A 29 0.21 18.50 1.37
C GLU A 29 -0.69 18.33 0.16
N MET A 30 -1.69 17.45 0.31
CA MET A 30 -2.88 17.39 -0.54
C MET A 30 -4.12 17.37 0.36
N ARG A 31 -5.23 17.96 -0.09
CA ARG A 31 -6.49 17.92 0.65
C ARG A 31 -7.56 17.15 -0.11
N ILE A 32 -8.28 16.29 0.60
CA ILE A 32 -9.47 15.61 0.11
C ILE A 32 -10.66 16.05 0.95
N GLY A 33 -11.44 17.00 0.46
CA GLY A 33 -12.44 17.68 1.28
C GLY A 33 -11.79 18.35 2.51
N PRO A 34 -12.25 18.07 3.74
CA PRO A 34 -11.66 18.62 4.96
C PRO A 34 -10.37 17.90 5.40
N VAL A 35 -10.07 16.72 4.85
CA VAL A 35 -8.95 15.87 5.29
C VAL A 35 -7.65 16.35 4.67
N SER A 36 -6.67 16.69 5.51
CA SER A 36 -5.30 17.02 5.10
C SER A 36 -4.46 15.74 5.03
N ILE A 37 -3.70 15.59 3.96
CA ILE A 37 -2.81 14.45 3.70
C ILE A 37 -1.40 14.98 3.56
N THR A 38 -0.58 14.76 4.57
CA THR A 38 0.77 15.31 4.69
C THR A 38 1.77 14.19 5.02
N PRO A 39 2.80 13.96 4.20
CA PRO A 39 3.01 14.48 2.84
C PRO A 39 1.96 13.94 1.86
N ALA A 40 1.91 14.44 0.63
CA ALA A 40 0.96 14.01 -0.40
C ALA A 40 1.31 12.60 -0.95
N THR A 41 1.33 11.61 -0.05
CA THR A 41 1.62 10.20 -0.32
C THR A 41 0.53 9.30 0.24
N VAL A 42 0.22 8.21 -0.44
CA VAL A 42 -0.84 7.28 -0.09
C VAL A 42 -0.34 5.84 -0.14
N LEU A 43 -0.58 5.06 0.92
CA LEU A 43 -0.39 3.61 0.88
C LEU A 43 -1.54 2.97 0.11
N ALA A 44 -1.23 2.30 -1.00
CA ALA A 44 -2.24 1.63 -1.83
C ALA A 44 -2.93 0.48 -1.08
N PRO A 45 -4.25 0.28 -1.27
CA PRO A 45 -4.98 -0.86 -0.73
C PRO A 45 -4.52 -2.16 -1.41
N MET A 46 -4.03 -3.12 -0.64
CA MET A 46 -3.48 -4.40 -1.13
C MET A 46 -4.01 -5.56 -0.29
N ALA A 47 -4.81 -6.44 -0.92
CA ALA A 47 -5.38 -7.62 -0.25
C ALA A 47 -4.28 -8.56 0.26
N GLY A 48 -4.42 -9.01 1.50
CA GLY A 48 -3.44 -9.86 2.20
C GLY A 48 -2.18 -9.11 2.67
N VAL A 49 -2.13 -7.77 2.50
CA VAL A 49 -0.96 -6.94 2.85
C VAL A 49 -1.33 -5.81 3.79
N THR A 50 -2.26 -4.93 3.39
CA THR A 50 -2.56 -3.69 4.11
C THR A 50 -3.60 -3.89 5.25
N ASP A 51 -3.40 -4.93 6.06
CA ASP A 51 -4.10 -5.08 7.32
C ASP A 51 -3.63 -4.05 8.37
N THR A 52 -4.26 -4.04 9.52
CA THR A 52 -3.98 -3.12 10.61
C THR A 52 -2.51 -3.12 11.03
N VAL A 53 -1.89 -4.29 11.17
CA VAL A 53 -0.49 -4.40 11.60
C VAL A 53 0.44 -3.77 10.57
N PHE A 54 0.23 -4.07 9.27
CA PHE A 54 1.07 -3.51 8.21
C PHE A 54 0.87 -2.00 8.04
N ARG A 55 -0.37 -1.50 8.15
CA ARG A 55 -0.65 -0.06 8.06
C ARG A 55 0.04 0.72 9.18
N ARG A 56 -0.09 0.27 10.43
CA ARG A 56 0.62 0.85 11.58
C ARG A 56 2.13 0.75 11.41
N PHE A 57 2.63 -0.41 11.00
CA PHE A 57 4.04 -0.58 10.69
C PHE A 57 4.53 0.44 9.65
N ILE A 58 3.81 0.68 8.54
CA ILE A 58 4.16 1.71 7.56
C ILE A 58 4.11 3.12 8.16
N ARG A 59 3.11 3.41 8.99
CA ARG A 59 3.01 4.71 9.68
C ARG A 59 4.23 4.96 10.55
N HIS A 60 4.68 3.96 11.26
CA HIS A 60 5.81 4.03 12.20
C HIS A 60 7.17 3.75 11.56
N ALA A 61 7.25 3.07 10.41
CA ALA A 61 8.51 2.80 9.72
C ALA A 61 9.31 4.08 9.39
N SER A 62 8.63 5.22 9.26
CA SER A 62 9.26 6.52 9.10
C SER A 62 9.90 7.07 10.40
N LEU A 63 9.52 6.55 11.55
CA LEU A 63 9.99 7.00 12.87
C LEU A 63 11.20 6.22 13.37
N PHE A 64 11.61 5.15 12.69
CA PHE A 64 12.77 4.35 13.08
C PHE A 64 14.09 5.06 12.76
N SER A 65 14.38 6.16 13.45
CA SER A 65 15.75 6.61 13.66
C SER A 65 16.33 5.83 14.84
N SER A 66 17.66 5.66 14.86
CA SER A 66 18.40 4.85 15.86
C SER A 66 18.05 5.15 17.33
N ASP A 67 17.53 6.32 17.63
CA ASP A 67 17.34 6.81 19.00
C ASP A 67 15.90 6.64 19.56
N GLN A 68 14.91 6.25 18.75
CA GLN A 68 13.49 6.26 19.18
C GLN A 68 12.85 4.87 19.33
N LEU A 69 13.56 3.78 19.03
CA LEU A 69 13.02 2.42 19.11
C LEU A 69 12.87 1.85 20.52
N SER A 70 13.52 2.47 21.51
CA SER A 70 13.35 2.08 22.92
C SER A 70 11.97 2.40 23.50
N VAL A 71 11.16 3.18 22.79
CA VAL A 71 9.85 3.69 23.27
C VAL A 71 8.67 2.77 22.87
N VAL A 72 8.84 1.92 21.85
CA VAL A 72 7.70 1.10 21.34
C VAL A 72 7.45 -0.15 22.20
N SER A 73 8.39 -0.54 23.09
CA SER A 73 8.22 -1.70 23.97
C SER A 73 7.44 -1.44 25.26
N ASP A 74 7.20 -0.17 25.63
CA ASP A 74 6.44 0.19 26.84
C ASP A 74 5.11 0.85 26.46
N GLN A 75 4.03 0.09 26.49
CA GLN A 75 2.66 0.57 26.25
C GLN A 75 2.22 1.71 27.19
N GLU A 76 2.94 1.97 28.28
CA GLU A 76 2.58 3.04 29.24
C GLU A 76 3.18 4.42 28.90
N LYS A 77 4.11 4.52 27.94
CA LYS A 77 4.73 5.82 27.55
C LYS A 77 4.27 6.39 26.21
N ALA A 78 3.38 5.71 25.51
CA ALA A 78 2.86 6.18 24.22
C ALA A 78 1.94 7.41 24.32
N SER A 79 1.54 7.83 25.53
CA SER A 79 0.64 8.97 25.75
C SER A 79 1.34 10.31 25.93
N GLU A 80 2.68 10.36 26.00
CA GLU A 80 3.45 11.59 26.23
C GLU A 80 4.41 11.98 25.10
N ILE A 81 4.37 11.29 23.95
CA ILE A 81 5.10 11.77 22.77
C ILE A 81 4.28 12.90 22.17
N ASP A 82 4.79 14.13 22.34
CA ASP A 82 4.18 15.36 21.84
C ASP A 82 3.61 15.19 20.43
N ALA A 83 2.32 15.41 20.29
CA ALA A 83 1.59 15.35 19.02
C ALA A 83 2.17 16.29 17.92
N GLU A 84 2.99 17.26 18.28
CA GLU A 84 3.68 18.15 17.35
C GLU A 84 4.88 17.51 16.64
N VAL A 85 5.56 16.51 17.24
CA VAL A 85 6.68 15.80 16.61
C VAL A 85 6.17 14.70 15.67
N THR A 86 4.99 14.14 15.91
CA THR A 86 4.47 13.00 15.18
C THR A 86 3.88 13.36 13.80
N ASN A 87 3.45 14.60 13.58
CA ASN A 87 2.72 14.94 12.36
C ASN A 87 3.59 15.51 11.21
N SER A 88 4.80 16.01 11.48
CA SER A 88 5.66 16.61 10.45
C SER A 88 6.69 15.67 9.85
N GLN A 89 6.86 14.46 10.39
CA GLN A 89 7.91 13.51 9.96
C GLN A 89 7.39 12.14 9.53
N SER A 90 6.08 11.86 9.59
CA SER A 90 5.54 10.59 9.12
C SER A 90 5.57 10.54 7.59
N GLY A 91 6.28 9.56 7.01
CA GLY A 91 6.45 9.47 5.58
C GLY A 91 5.19 9.16 4.77
N CYS A 92 4.16 8.54 5.36
CA CYS A 92 2.91 8.18 4.66
C CYS A 92 1.75 9.07 5.10
N GLY A 93 1.22 9.88 4.17
CA GLY A 93 0.16 10.84 4.48
C GLY A 93 -1.23 10.23 4.64
N LEU A 94 -1.58 9.21 3.85
CA LEU A 94 -2.88 8.53 3.93
C LEU A 94 -2.69 7.01 3.92
N LEU A 95 -3.26 6.33 4.90
CA LEU A 95 -3.36 4.88 4.92
C LEU A 95 -4.68 4.42 4.32
N MET A 96 -4.67 3.27 3.61
CA MET A 96 -5.89 2.65 3.09
C MET A 96 -6.00 1.20 3.56
N THR A 97 -7.20 0.77 3.93
CA THR A 97 -7.45 -0.62 4.30
C THR A 97 -7.34 -1.55 3.08
N GLU A 98 -7.31 -2.86 3.33
CA GLU A 98 -7.66 -3.83 2.31
C GLU A 98 -9.09 -3.57 1.82
N PHE A 99 -9.37 -3.94 0.55
CA PHE A 99 -10.73 -3.76 0.04
C PHE A 99 -11.68 -4.83 0.60
N THR A 100 -12.83 -4.39 1.07
CA THR A 100 -13.85 -5.25 1.70
C THR A 100 -15.13 -5.29 0.88
N SER A 101 -15.76 -6.47 0.81
CA SER A 101 -17.02 -6.64 0.09
C SER A 101 -18.16 -5.87 0.76
N ALA A 102 -18.84 -4.99 0.02
CA ALA A 102 -20.02 -4.27 0.49
C ALA A 102 -21.16 -5.23 0.87
N ASP A 103 -21.40 -6.26 0.04
CA ASP A 103 -22.38 -7.32 0.37
C ASP A 103 -22.00 -8.07 1.66
N GLY A 104 -20.71 -8.30 1.87
CA GLY A 104 -20.23 -8.89 3.12
C GLY A 104 -20.52 -7.98 4.31
N LEU A 105 -20.10 -6.70 4.24
CA LEU A 105 -20.29 -5.74 5.33
C LEU A 105 -21.76 -5.51 5.69
N SER A 106 -22.63 -5.35 4.69
CA SER A 106 -24.06 -5.09 4.93
C SER A 106 -24.78 -6.24 5.63
N ARG A 107 -24.34 -7.50 5.37
CA ARG A 107 -24.98 -8.71 5.93
C ARG A 107 -24.33 -9.20 7.22
N MET A 108 -23.09 -8.78 7.52
CA MET A 108 -22.38 -9.23 8.72
C MET A 108 -22.95 -8.60 9.98
N ARG A 109 -22.94 -9.37 11.07
CA ARG A 109 -23.14 -8.83 12.43
C ARG A 109 -21.96 -7.94 12.79
N GLU A 110 -22.19 -6.94 13.62
CA GLU A 110 -21.18 -5.96 14.05
C GLU A 110 -19.89 -6.62 14.57
N SER A 111 -20.00 -7.65 15.41
CA SER A 111 -18.84 -8.37 15.94
C SER A 111 -17.94 -8.99 14.87
N LYS A 112 -18.50 -9.34 13.68
CA LYS A 112 -17.71 -9.85 12.56
C LYS A 112 -17.14 -8.73 11.68
N ARG A 113 -17.80 -7.56 11.64
CA ARG A 113 -17.30 -6.38 10.89
C ARG A 113 -15.99 -5.88 11.46
N LYS A 114 -15.76 -5.97 12.77
CA LYS A 114 -14.52 -5.56 13.44
C LYS A 114 -13.27 -6.12 12.76
N ARG A 115 -13.30 -7.36 12.28
CA ARG A 115 -12.16 -7.97 11.56
C ARG A 115 -11.73 -7.17 10.32
N TYR A 116 -12.65 -6.46 9.66
CA TYR A 116 -12.43 -5.77 8.38
C TYR A 116 -12.31 -4.25 8.53
N LEU A 117 -12.88 -3.71 9.61
CA LEU A 117 -12.98 -2.27 9.84
C LEU A 117 -12.22 -1.83 11.10
N THR A 118 -11.32 -2.65 11.64
CA THR A 118 -10.45 -2.24 12.75
C THR A 118 -9.36 -1.30 12.25
N PHE A 119 -9.18 -0.21 12.97
CA PHE A 119 -8.05 0.69 12.90
C PHE A 119 -7.77 1.26 14.29
N TYR A 120 -6.63 1.91 14.46
CA TYR A 120 -6.21 2.55 15.70
C TYR A 120 -6.03 4.06 15.47
N ASP A 121 -6.04 4.85 16.56
CA ASP A 121 -5.95 6.31 16.49
C ASP A 121 -4.70 6.81 15.76
N ASP A 122 -3.59 6.07 15.85
CA ASP A 122 -2.34 6.38 15.17
C ASP A 122 -2.37 6.13 13.64
N GLU A 123 -3.46 5.57 13.11
CA GLU A 123 -3.62 5.34 11.67
C GLU A 123 -4.25 6.52 10.91
N HIS A 124 -4.83 7.52 11.62
CA HIS A 124 -5.43 8.69 10.97
C HIS A 124 -4.40 9.58 10.24
N PRO A 125 -4.74 10.14 9.05
CA PRO A 125 -5.96 9.88 8.32
C PRO A 125 -5.96 8.50 7.65
N ILE A 126 -7.14 7.85 7.67
CA ILE A 126 -7.33 6.51 7.13
C ILE A 126 -8.58 6.42 6.26
N ALA A 127 -8.47 5.73 5.12
CA ALA A 127 -9.57 5.44 4.20
C ALA A 127 -9.95 3.96 4.24
N ALA A 128 -11.25 3.65 4.34
CA ALA A 128 -11.73 2.30 4.11
C ALA A 128 -12.06 2.09 2.63
N GLN A 129 -11.53 1.03 2.01
CA GLN A 129 -11.87 0.69 0.64
C GLN A 129 -12.91 -0.43 0.59
N ILE A 130 -14.02 -0.19 -0.14
CA ILE A 130 -15.07 -1.17 -0.38
C ILE A 130 -15.18 -1.51 -1.86
N PHE A 131 -15.75 -2.69 -2.16
CA PHE A 131 -16.09 -3.09 -3.53
C PHE A 131 -17.45 -3.81 -3.58
N GLY A 132 -18.08 -3.73 -4.73
CA GLY A 132 -19.37 -4.35 -5.00
C GLY A 132 -19.92 -3.85 -6.34
N SER A 133 -21.13 -4.28 -6.70
CA SER A 133 -21.81 -3.86 -7.92
C SER A 133 -23.28 -3.41 -7.69
N ASN A 134 -23.78 -3.62 -6.49
CA ASN A 134 -25.13 -3.18 -6.14
C ASN A 134 -25.08 -1.82 -5.41
N PRO A 135 -25.77 -0.77 -5.93
CA PRO A 135 -25.73 0.57 -5.34
C PRO A 135 -26.23 0.64 -3.90
N GLU A 136 -27.29 -0.11 -3.58
CA GLU A 136 -27.94 -0.08 -2.28
C GLU A 136 -27.00 -0.70 -1.21
N THR A 137 -26.39 -1.85 -1.51
CA THR A 137 -25.44 -2.50 -0.57
C THR A 137 -24.16 -1.70 -0.42
N LEU A 138 -23.70 -1.02 -1.49
CA LEU A 138 -22.54 -0.12 -1.40
C LEU A 138 -22.87 1.13 -0.56
N ALA A 139 -24.05 1.71 -0.71
CA ALA A 139 -24.51 2.83 0.11
C ALA A 139 -24.63 2.45 1.60
N GLU A 140 -25.15 1.27 1.89
CA GLU A 140 -25.22 0.75 3.27
C GLU A 140 -23.82 0.47 3.86
N ALA A 141 -22.95 -0.20 3.11
CA ALA A 141 -21.57 -0.42 3.53
C ALA A 141 -20.82 0.91 3.78
N ALA A 142 -21.10 1.93 2.97
CA ALA A 142 -20.52 3.25 3.14
C ALA A 142 -20.95 3.93 4.44
N ARG A 143 -22.24 3.82 4.83
CA ARG A 143 -22.71 4.30 6.14
C ARG A 143 -21.99 3.59 7.28
N ILE A 144 -21.89 2.26 7.21
CA ILE A 144 -21.18 1.47 8.21
C ILE A 144 -19.72 1.94 8.37
N VAL A 145 -19.03 2.22 7.26
CA VAL A 145 -17.66 2.77 7.28
C VAL A 145 -17.62 4.12 7.98
N GLN A 146 -18.53 5.04 7.60
CA GLN A 146 -18.62 6.37 8.24
C GLN A 146 -18.91 6.25 9.74
N ASP A 147 -19.87 5.42 10.13
CA ASP A 147 -20.26 5.26 11.54
C ASP A 147 -19.16 4.58 12.38
N THR A 148 -18.22 3.87 11.73
CA THR A 148 -17.05 3.29 12.38
C THR A 148 -15.97 4.34 12.67
N GLY A 149 -16.01 5.54 12.03
CA GLY A 149 -15.09 6.64 12.29
C GLY A 149 -13.94 6.77 11.29
N PHE A 150 -14.02 6.16 10.11
CA PHE A 150 -13.03 6.42 9.04
C PHE A 150 -13.11 7.85 8.51
N ASP A 151 -11.95 8.43 8.15
CA ASP A 151 -11.88 9.79 7.60
C ASP A 151 -12.41 9.87 6.17
N LEU A 152 -12.24 8.80 5.39
CA LEU A 152 -12.66 8.72 3.99
C LEU A 152 -13.21 7.34 3.66
N ILE A 153 -14.07 7.31 2.64
CA ILE A 153 -14.44 6.06 1.99
C ILE A 153 -13.94 6.04 0.56
N ASP A 154 -13.43 4.90 0.10
CA ASP A 154 -12.94 4.70 -1.26
C ASP A 154 -13.64 3.52 -1.94
N LEU A 155 -14.02 3.68 -3.22
CA LEU A 155 -14.59 2.62 -4.03
C LEU A 155 -13.51 1.97 -4.91
N ASN A 156 -13.41 0.64 -4.84
CA ASN A 156 -12.50 -0.12 -5.69
C ASN A 156 -13.13 -0.43 -7.06
N LEU A 157 -12.61 0.18 -8.11
CA LEU A 157 -12.86 -0.14 -9.51
C LEU A 157 -11.61 -0.62 -10.25
N GLY A 158 -10.58 -1.09 -9.50
CA GLY A 158 -9.29 -1.45 -10.08
C GLY A 158 -8.87 -2.90 -9.91
N CYS A 159 -9.46 -3.66 -8.97
CA CYS A 159 -9.06 -5.03 -8.68
C CYS A 159 -9.31 -5.98 -9.87
N PRO A 160 -8.27 -6.63 -10.45
CA PRO A 160 -8.42 -7.52 -11.59
C PRO A 160 -8.68 -8.98 -11.19
N ALA A 161 -8.75 -9.30 -9.90
CA ALA A 161 -8.89 -10.67 -9.39
C ALA A 161 -10.16 -11.33 -9.91
N LYS A 162 -10.05 -12.55 -10.44
CA LYS A 162 -11.16 -13.30 -11.06
C LYS A 162 -12.39 -13.36 -10.17
N ARG A 163 -12.19 -13.57 -8.86
CA ARG A 163 -13.28 -13.66 -7.87
C ARG A 163 -14.05 -12.33 -7.74
N VAL A 164 -13.36 -11.19 -7.77
CA VAL A 164 -13.97 -9.86 -7.67
C VAL A 164 -14.68 -9.50 -8.97
N VAL A 165 -14.03 -9.71 -10.11
CA VAL A 165 -14.57 -9.45 -11.45
C VAL A 165 -15.78 -10.37 -11.75
N GLY A 166 -15.74 -11.63 -11.28
CA GLY A 166 -16.85 -12.58 -11.45
C GLY A 166 -18.14 -12.17 -10.74
N CYS A 167 -18.04 -11.34 -9.69
CA CYS A 167 -19.19 -10.72 -9.01
C CYS A 167 -19.51 -9.31 -9.57
N ASN A 168 -19.03 -9.00 -10.75
CA ASN A 168 -19.17 -7.67 -11.39
C ASN A 168 -18.60 -6.51 -10.54
N GLY A 169 -17.70 -6.79 -9.59
CA GLY A 169 -17.04 -5.79 -8.76
C GLY A 169 -15.67 -5.39 -9.30
N GLY A 170 -15.03 -4.42 -8.64
CA GLY A 170 -13.69 -3.96 -8.99
C GLY A 170 -13.59 -3.54 -10.47
N SER A 171 -12.57 -4.01 -11.17
CA SER A 171 -12.36 -3.66 -12.60
C SER A 171 -13.41 -4.25 -13.55
N GLY A 172 -14.29 -5.14 -13.08
CA GLY A 172 -15.43 -5.65 -13.86
C GLY A 172 -16.41 -4.54 -14.25
N LEU A 173 -16.60 -3.57 -13.36
CA LEU A 173 -17.48 -2.42 -13.56
C LEU A 173 -16.98 -1.44 -14.64
N LEU A 174 -15.68 -1.44 -14.97
CA LEU A 174 -15.14 -0.54 -16.01
C LEU A 174 -15.75 -0.72 -17.40
N ARG A 175 -16.59 -1.75 -17.59
CA ARG A 175 -17.35 -1.99 -18.83
C ARG A 175 -18.78 -1.43 -18.79
N ASP A 176 -19.19 -0.80 -17.67
CA ASP A 176 -20.55 -0.33 -17.43
C ASP A 176 -20.54 1.02 -16.70
N LEU A 177 -20.19 2.08 -17.44
CA LEU A 177 -20.16 3.45 -16.90
C LEU A 177 -21.51 3.90 -16.33
N PRO A 178 -22.67 3.64 -16.97
CA PRO A 178 -23.97 3.98 -16.39
C PRO A 178 -24.15 3.40 -14.98
N LYS A 179 -23.77 2.14 -14.78
CA LYS A 179 -23.85 1.48 -13.47
C LYS A 179 -22.93 2.12 -12.44
N ILE A 180 -21.72 2.53 -12.85
CA ILE A 180 -20.80 3.28 -11.96
C ILE A 180 -21.43 4.59 -11.52
N GLY A 181 -22.09 5.34 -12.43
CA GLY A 181 -22.79 6.58 -12.10
C GLY A 181 -23.93 6.36 -11.09
N GLU A 182 -24.72 5.28 -11.23
CA GLU A 182 -25.74 4.91 -10.23
C GLU A 182 -25.09 4.66 -8.83
N ILE A 183 -23.98 3.94 -8.80
CA ILE A 183 -23.23 3.65 -7.58
C ILE A 183 -22.72 4.94 -6.94
N PHE A 184 -22.09 5.83 -7.71
CA PHE A 184 -21.57 7.10 -7.21
C PHE A 184 -22.66 7.92 -6.54
N ARG A 185 -23.81 8.11 -7.21
CA ARG A 185 -24.98 8.83 -6.65
C ARG A 185 -25.49 8.19 -5.36
N ALA A 186 -25.65 6.87 -5.36
CA ALA A 186 -26.16 6.14 -4.20
C ALA A 186 -25.24 6.27 -2.98
N VAL A 187 -23.92 6.08 -3.17
CA VAL A 187 -22.93 6.20 -2.09
C VAL A 187 -22.80 7.66 -1.65
N ARG A 188 -22.67 8.62 -2.60
CA ARG A 188 -22.53 10.04 -2.23
C ARG A 188 -23.71 10.55 -1.40
N LYS A 189 -24.94 10.13 -1.74
CA LYS A 189 -26.15 10.48 -0.97
C LYS A 189 -26.15 9.86 0.44
N ALA A 190 -25.45 8.75 0.62
CA ALA A 190 -25.51 7.97 1.86
C ALA A 190 -24.56 8.46 2.96
N VAL A 191 -23.47 9.18 2.60
CA VAL A 191 -22.42 9.58 3.54
C VAL A 191 -22.10 11.08 3.46
N THR A 192 -21.50 11.62 4.51
CA THR A 192 -21.05 13.02 4.56
C THR A 192 -19.53 13.13 4.51
N ILE A 193 -18.81 12.09 4.91
CA ILE A 193 -17.35 12.03 4.80
C ILE A 193 -16.89 12.06 3.33
N PRO A 194 -15.64 12.45 3.04
CA PRO A 194 -15.10 12.41 1.69
C PRO A 194 -15.24 11.02 1.05
N PHE A 195 -15.69 11.03 -0.21
CA PHE A 195 -15.84 9.83 -1.03
C PHE A 195 -14.89 9.90 -2.23
N THR A 196 -14.08 8.86 -2.41
CA THR A 196 -13.08 8.74 -3.46
C THR A 196 -13.26 7.46 -4.27
N VAL A 197 -12.56 7.35 -5.39
CA VAL A 197 -12.57 6.13 -6.20
C VAL A 197 -11.18 5.81 -6.72
N LYS A 198 -10.78 4.53 -6.60
CA LYS A 198 -9.55 4.02 -7.19
C LYS A 198 -9.85 3.09 -8.36
N PHE A 199 -9.31 3.42 -9.55
CA PHE A 199 -9.60 2.69 -10.78
C PHE A 199 -8.37 2.49 -11.67
N ARG A 200 -8.57 1.79 -12.79
CA ARG A 200 -7.59 1.55 -13.86
C ARG A 200 -7.98 2.31 -15.12
N LEU A 201 -7.10 2.32 -16.13
CA LEU A 201 -7.34 3.01 -17.43
C LEU A 201 -8.65 2.60 -18.09
N GLY A 202 -9.05 1.36 -17.91
CA GLY A 202 -10.19 0.73 -18.51
C GLY A 202 -10.03 -0.79 -18.53
N TRP A 203 -10.87 -1.48 -19.29
CA TRP A 203 -10.81 -2.93 -19.41
C TRP A 203 -9.56 -3.39 -20.19
N ASN A 204 -9.36 -2.84 -21.38
CA ASN A 204 -8.23 -3.10 -22.28
C ASN A 204 -7.89 -1.84 -23.10
N ASP A 205 -6.97 -1.96 -24.04
CA ASP A 205 -6.52 -0.81 -24.85
C ASP A 205 -7.59 -0.27 -25.81
N ALA A 206 -8.57 -1.09 -26.19
CA ALA A 206 -9.70 -0.62 -27.00
C ALA A 206 -10.81 0.06 -26.15
N GLN A 207 -10.76 -0.08 -24.83
CA GLN A 207 -11.75 0.43 -23.88
C GLN A 207 -11.08 1.20 -22.75
N ILE A 208 -10.39 2.29 -23.11
CA ILE A 208 -9.82 3.24 -22.15
C ILE A 208 -10.88 4.29 -21.83
N ILE A 209 -11.29 4.35 -20.56
CA ILE A 209 -12.40 5.18 -20.08
C ILE A 209 -11.98 6.10 -18.91
N CYS A 210 -10.72 6.11 -18.53
CA CYS A 210 -10.26 6.75 -17.29
C CYS A 210 -10.61 8.25 -17.22
N VAL A 211 -10.54 8.97 -18.34
CA VAL A 211 -10.87 10.41 -18.38
C VAL A 211 -12.37 10.62 -18.20
N GLU A 212 -13.20 9.84 -18.90
CA GLU A 212 -14.65 9.92 -18.79
C GLU A 212 -15.13 9.55 -17.39
N LEU A 213 -14.54 8.48 -16.81
CA LEU A 213 -14.84 8.05 -15.45
C LEU A 213 -14.47 9.11 -14.42
N ALA A 214 -13.32 9.78 -14.57
CA ALA A 214 -12.90 10.85 -13.67
C ALA A 214 -13.85 12.06 -13.71
N ARG A 215 -14.27 12.47 -14.91
CA ARG A 215 -15.28 13.54 -15.07
C ARG A 215 -16.62 13.16 -14.44
N MET A 216 -17.04 11.91 -14.61
CA MET A 216 -18.25 11.40 -13.96
C MET A 216 -18.11 11.43 -12.43
N ALA A 217 -16.94 11.01 -11.88
CA ALA A 217 -16.70 11.05 -10.45
C ALA A 217 -16.81 12.47 -9.88
N GLU A 218 -16.22 13.45 -10.55
CA GLU A 218 -16.34 14.86 -10.17
C GLU A 218 -17.78 15.37 -10.25
N ALA A 219 -18.48 15.07 -11.34
CA ALA A 219 -19.87 15.49 -11.56
C ALA A 219 -20.84 14.89 -10.51
N GLU A 220 -20.57 13.68 -10.04
CA GLU A 220 -21.35 13.00 -9.00
C GLU A 220 -20.88 13.36 -7.57
N GLY A 221 -19.96 14.33 -7.42
CA GLY A 221 -19.56 14.90 -6.16
C GLY A 221 -18.54 14.08 -5.36
N LEU A 222 -17.72 13.26 -6.03
CA LEU A 222 -16.58 12.63 -5.39
C LEU A 222 -15.49 13.67 -5.10
N ASN A 223 -14.71 13.42 -4.06
CA ASN A 223 -13.74 14.39 -3.53
C ASN A 223 -12.32 14.20 -4.08
N ALA A 224 -12.00 13.04 -4.64
CA ALA A 224 -10.73 12.78 -5.32
C ALA A 224 -10.81 11.49 -6.14
N VAL A 225 -9.86 11.29 -7.04
CA VAL A 225 -9.70 10.07 -7.83
C VAL A 225 -8.26 9.55 -7.74
N ALA A 226 -8.08 8.21 -7.72
CA ALA A 226 -6.78 7.57 -7.79
C ALA A 226 -6.71 6.67 -9.04
N LEU A 227 -5.74 6.92 -9.92
CA LEU A 227 -5.59 6.19 -11.18
C LEU A 227 -4.35 5.29 -11.17
N HIS A 228 -4.56 3.96 -11.25
CA HIS A 228 -3.50 3.04 -11.64
C HIS A 228 -3.39 3.02 -13.16
N ALA A 229 -2.28 3.52 -13.68
CA ALA A 229 -2.09 3.78 -15.12
C ALA A 229 -1.82 2.51 -15.95
N ARG A 230 -2.58 1.45 -15.72
CA ARG A 230 -2.63 0.20 -16.49
C ARG A 230 -4.07 -0.20 -16.74
N THR A 231 -4.33 -0.92 -17.85
CA THR A 231 -5.63 -1.54 -18.07
C THR A 231 -5.82 -2.77 -17.16
N ARG A 232 -7.06 -3.26 -17.07
CA ARG A 232 -7.34 -4.52 -16.37
C ARG A 232 -6.61 -5.71 -17.02
N GLU A 233 -6.58 -5.77 -18.35
CA GLU A 233 -5.94 -6.87 -19.07
C GLU A 233 -4.42 -6.86 -18.94
N GLN A 234 -3.79 -5.69 -18.88
CA GLN A 234 -2.35 -5.60 -18.56
C GLN A 234 -2.03 -6.20 -17.19
N GLY A 235 -2.96 -6.15 -16.23
CA GLY A 235 -2.66 -6.58 -14.87
C GLY A 235 -1.50 -5.77 -14.29
N TYR A 236 -0.32 -6.40 -14.24
CA TYR A 236 0.94 -5.77 -13.79
C TYR A 236 2.03 -5.83 -14.87
N THR A 237 1.73 -6.30 -16.07
CA THR A 237 2.71 -6.41 -17.15
C THR A 237 2.94 -5.06 -17.83
N GLY A 238 4.11 -4.92 -18.47
CA GLY A 238 4.51 -3.68 -19.15
C GLY A 238 4.67 -2.51 -18.18
N GLN A 239 4.71 -1.30 -18.73
CA GLN A 239 4.84 -0.06 -17.96
C GLN A 239 3.48 0.57 -17.67
N ALA A 240 3.38 1.28 -16.53
CA ALA A 240 2.27 2.17 -16.25
C ALA A 240 2.35 3.38 -17.19
N ARG A 241 1.25 3.72 -17.82
CA ARG A 241 1.15 4.79 -18.84
C ARG A 241 0.77 6.11 -18.18
N TRP A 242 1.77 6.81 -17.67
CA TRP A 242 1.59 8.02 -16.88
C TRP A 242 0.94 9.17 -17.65
N GLU A 243 1.02 9.17 -18.98
CA GLU A 243 0.31 10.13 -19.84
C GLU A 243 -1.20 10.16 -19.58
N TRP A 244 -1.80 9.05 -19.17
CA TRP A 244 -3.22 9.00 -18.81
C TRP A 244 -3.50 9.62 -17.44
N ILE A 245 -2.54 9.62 -16.52
CA ILE A 245 -2.66 10.35 -15.25
C ILE A 245 -2.69 11.85 -15.57
N ALA A 246 -1.79 12.32 -16.45
CA ALA A 246 -1.78 13.71 -16.91
C ALA A 246 -3.10 14.09 -17.59
N ALA A 247 -3.62 13.22 -18.47
CA ALA A 247 -4.88 13.46 -19.15
C ALA A 247 -6.08 13.55 -18.18
N VAL A 248 -6.11 12.70 -17.15
CA VAL A 248 -7.10 12.78 -16.07
C VAL A 248 -6.95 14.08 -15.28
N LYS A 249 -5.73 14.44 -14.89
CA LYS A 249 -5.47 15.68 -14.13
C LYS A 249 -5.90 16.94 -14.89
N GLN A 250 -5.72 16.96 -16.19
CA GLN A 250 -6.18 18.07 -17.04
C GLN A 250 -7.71 18.12 -17.22
N ALA A 251 -8.39 16.99 -16.99
CA ALA A 251 -9.82 16.84 -17.28
C ALA A 251 -10.73 17.15 -16.09
N VAL A 252 -10.19 17.21 -14.85
CA VAL A 252 -10.95 17.41 -13.60
C VAL A 252 -10.28 18.41 -12.68
N GLY A 253 -11.08 19.10 -11.86
CA GLY A 253 -10.60 20.03 -10.83
C GLY A 253 -10.39 19.38 -9.47
N ILE A 254 -10.99 18.20 -9.22
CA ILE A 254 -10.74 17.45 -7.98
C ILE A 254 -9.32 16.85 -7.96
N PRO A 255 -8.75 16.59 -6.76
CA PRO A 255 -7.44 15.98 -6.63
C PRO A 255 -7.31 14.65 -7.36
N VAL A 256 -6.15 14.45 -8.01
CA VAL A 256 -5.79 13.23 -8.72
C VAL A 256 -4.57 12.59 -8.08
N VAL A 257 -4.71 11.35 -7.64
CA VAL A 257 -3.63 10.56 -7.05
C VAL A 257 -3.05 9.61 -8.12
N GLY A 258 -1.78 9.82 -8.49
CA GLY A 258 -1.07 8.99 -9.46
C GLY A 258 -0.60 7.67 -8.85
N ASN A 259 -0.81 6.56 -9.58
CA ASN A 259 -0.38 5.23 -9.14
C ASN A 259 0.17 4.40 -10.30
N GLY A 260 1.24 3.66 -10.01
CA GLY A 260 1.87 2.70 -10.92
C GLY A 260 3.36 2.95 -11.09
N ASP A 261 4.15 1.91 -10.83
CA ASP A 261 5.61 1.85 -11.03
C ASP A 261 6.45 2.89 -10.26
N ILE A 262 5.98 3.33 -9.11
CA ILE A 262 6.79 4.11 -8.17
C ILE A 262 7.55 3.11 -7.30
N ARG A 263 8.89 3.13 -7.37
CA ARG A 263 9.81 2.25 -6.64
C ARG A 263 10.79 3.04 -5.80
N THR A 264 11.11 4.26 -6.24
CA THR A 264 12.08 5.15 -5.59
C THR A 264 11.47 6.54 -5.38
N PRO A 265 12.07 7.38 -4.54
CA PRO A 265 11.69 8.78 -4.40
C PRO A 265 11.76 9.57 -5.71
N GLU A 266 12.72 9.25 -6.57
CA GLU A 266 12.88 9.84 -7.90
C GLU A 266 11.69 9.50 -8.81
N ASP A 267 11.21 8.25 -8.79
CA ASP A 267 10.00 7.87 -9.54
C ASP A 267 8.78 8.68 -9.08
N ALA A 268 8.65 8.92 -7.76
CA ALA A 268 7.55 9.71 -7.21
C ALA A 268 7.62 11.18 -7.71
N ALA A 269 8.80 11.79 -7.66
CA ALA A 269 9.02 13.14 -8.17
C ALA A 269 8.81 13.21 -9.70
N ALA A 270 9.28 12.20 -10.44
CA ALA A 270 9.09 12.10 -11.88
C ALA A 270 7.60 11.98 -12.26
N MET A 271 6.82 11.21 -11.51
CA MET A 271 5.36 11.13 -11.73
C MET A 271 4.70 12.49 -11.56
N ILE A 272 5.01 13.23 -10.48
CA ILE A 272 4.49 14.59 -10.28
C ILE A 272 4.90 15.50 -11.45
N ALA A 273 6.18 15.46 -11.84
CA ALA A 273 6.71 16.30 -12.92
C ALA A 273 6.01 16.05 -14.27
N GLN A 274 5.79 14.78 -14.61
CA GLN A 274 5.24 14.38 -15.90
C GLN A 274 3.73 14.52 -15.99
N THR A 275 3.03 14.40 -14.85
CA THR A 275 1.58 14.29 -14.85
C THR A 275 0.86 15.47 -14.19
N GLY A 276 1.54 16.22 -13.34
CA GLY A 276 0.93 17.27 -12.53
C GLY A 276 -0.09 16.75 -11.51
N CYS A 277 -0.10 15.44 -11.19
CA CYS A 277 -1.01 14.90 -10.17
C CYS A 277 -0.72 15.49 -8.78
N ASP A 278 -1.71 15.46 -7.91
CA ASP A 278 -1.67 16.14 -6.61
C ASP A 278 -1.00 15.31 -5.51
N ALA A 279 -0.95 13.99 -5.69
CA ALA A 279 -0.30 13.05 -4.78
C ALA A 279 0.13 11.79 -5.51
N VAL A 280 0.96 10.99 -4.84
CA VAL A 280 1.42 9.69 -5.35
C VAL A 280 0.94 8.55 -4.45
N MET A 281 0.53 7.43 -5.07
CA MET A 281 0.12 6.23 -4.34
C MET A 281 1.11 5.10 -4.60
N ILE A 282 1.62 4.51 -3.51
CA ILE A 282 2.63 3.47 -3.55
C ILE A 282 2.01 2.13 -3.11
N GLY A 283 2.16 1.10 -3.97
CA GLY A 283 1.69 -0.25 -3.70
C GLY A 283 2.84 -1.20 -3.44
N ARG A 284 3.20 -1.99 -4.44
CA ARG A 284 4.16 -3.11 -4.37
C ARG A 284 5.55 -2.75 -3.82
N ALA A 285 5.97 -1.51 -3.95
CA ALA A 285 7.24 -1.06 -3.37
C ALA A 285 7.20 -0.98 -1.85
N ALA A 286 6.05 -0.68 -1.24
CA ALA A 286 5.95 -0.49 0.20
C ALA A 286 6.32 -1.74 1.04
N PRO A 287 5.91 -2.97 0.72
CA PRO A 287 6.39 -4.16 1.43
C PRO A 287 7.89 -4.41 1.26
N SER A 288 8.46 -4.11 0.09
CA SER A 288 9.88 -4.36 -0.19
C SER A 288 10.78 -3.27 0.39
N ASN A 289 10.28 -2.04 0.46
CA ASN A 289 10.94 -0.87 1.01
C ASN A 289 9.98 -0.06 1.88
N PRO A 290 9.72 -0.44 3.13
CA PRO A 290 8.80 0.29 4.01
C PRO A 290 9.23 1.74 4.30
N TRP A 291 10.48 2.06 4.11
CA TRP A 291 11.01 3.43 4.25
C TRP A 291 10.68 4.36 3.07
N ILE A 292 10.07 3.84 1.99
CA ILE A 292 9.83 4.61 0.75
C ILE A 292 9.12 5.94 1.02
N PHE A 293 8.18 5.98 1.93
CA PHE A 293 7.43 7.19 2.27
C PHE A 293 8.33 8.24 2.97
N ARG A 294 9.16 7.82 3.95
CA ARG A 294 10.18 8.66 4.58
C ARG A 294 11.20 9.14 3.56
N GLN A 295 11.68 8.25 2.71
CA GLN A 295 12.66 8.59 1.67
C GLN A 295 12.09 9.61 0.68
N ILE A 296 10.81 9.53 0.31
CA ILE A 296 10.13 10.53 -0.51
C ILE A 296 10.09 11.88 0.23
N ALA A 297 9.77 11.90 1.51
CA ALA A 297 9.75 13.12 2.31
C ALA A 297 11.16 13.75 2.41
N GLN A 298 12.20 12.97 2.69
CA GLN A 298 13.59 13.41 2.71
C GLN A 298 14.01 13.96 1.33
N TYR A 299 13.74 13.21 0.26
CA TYR A 299 14.06 13.63 -1.10
C TYR A 299 13.34 14.92 -1.50
N THR A 300 12.09 15.06 -1.07
CA THR A 300 11.30 16.28 -1.27
C THR A 300 11.93 17.48 -0.57
N ALA A 301 12.44 17.31 0.64
CA ALA A 301 13.02 18.38 1.44
C ALA A 301 14.43 18.75 0.97
N THR A 302 15.29 17.78 0.66
CA THR A 302 16.74 17.99 0.49
C THR A 302 17.29 17.59 -0.88
N GLY A 303 16.55 16.84 -1.68
CA GLY A 303 17.03 16.24 -2.95
C GLY A 303 17.85 14.97 -2.74
N SER A 304 17.96 14.48 -1.51
CA SER A 304 18.65 13.24 -1.14
C SER A 304 17.86 12.47 -0.08
N TYR A 305 18.19 11.21 0.14
CA TYR A 305 17.55 10.40 1.17
C TYR A 305 18.49 9.32 1.70
N GLU A 306 18.22 8.88 2.91
CA GLU A 306 18.99 7.83 3.58
C GLU A 306 18.64 6.45 3.02
N ARG A 307 19.67 5.62 2.91
CA ARG A 307 19.52 4.21 2.55
C ARG A 307 19.60 3.35 3.82
N PRO A 308 18.69 2.36 3.98
CA PRO A 308 18.72 1.52 5.18
C PRO A 308 19.98 0.64 5.21
N THR A 309 20.60 0.56 6.39
CA THR A 309 21.71 -0.35 6.68
C THR A 309 21.20 -1.79 6.90
N ALA A 310 22.13 -2.74 7.08
CA ALA A 310 21.78 -4.11 7.47
C ALA A 310 21.12 -4.14 8.86
N GLU A 311 21.61 -3.33 9.80
CA GLU A 311 21.03 -3.19 11.13
C GLU A 311 19.59 -2.60 11.07
N ASP A 312 19.35 -1.59 10.24
CA ASP A 312 17.99 -1.05 10.02
C ASP A 312 17.04 -2.13 9.49
N ARG A 313 17.52 -2.97 8.58
CA ARG A 313 16.73 -4.08 8.03
C ARG A 313 16.43 -5.14 9.09
N HIS A 314 17.43 -5.54 9.88
CA HIS A 314 17.23 -6.48 10.99
C HIS A 314 16.16 -5.96 11.93
N ARG A 315 16.32 -4.74 12.41
CA ARG A 315 15.41 -4.05 13.32
C ARG A 315 13.99 -3.97 12.77
N LEU A 316 13.86 -3.58 11.50
CA LEU A 316 12.58 -3.49 10.82
C LEU A 316 11.87 -4.84 10.72
N ILE A 317 12.57 -5.90 10.29
CA ILE A 317 12.01 -7.25 10.16
C ILE A 317 11.54 -7.75 11.52
N ARG A 318 12.41 -7.60 12.53
CA ARG A 318 12.12 -8.01 13.91
C ARG A 318 10.91 -7.28 14.47
N THR A 319 10.86 -5.96 14.31
CA THR A 319 9.73 -5.14 14.77
C THR A 319 8.41 -5.57 14.13
N TYR A 320 8.36 -5.68 12.81
CA TYR A 320 7.14 -6.10 12.13
C TYR A 320 6.67 -7.50 12.55
N PHE A 321 7.60 -8.44 12.68
CA PHE A 321 7.27 -9.80 13.10
C PHE A 321 6.80 -9.87 14.56
N GLN A 322 7.40 -9.05 15.44
CA GLN A 322 6.90 -8.92 16.81
C GLN A 322 5.51 -8.32 16.85
N MET A 323 5.22 -7.24 16.10
CA MET A 323 3.88 -6.66 16.01
C MET A 323 2.83 -7.67 15.56
N LEU A 324 3.17 -8.57 14.63
CA LEU A 324 2.27 -9.64 14.18
C LEU A 324 1.97 -10.64 15.32
N LEU A 325 2.96 -10.97 16.15
CA LEU A 325 2.78 -11.87 17.31
C LEU A 325 1.95 -11.20 18.39
N ASP A 326 2.23 -9.96 18.71
CA ASP A 326 1.50 -9.18 19.73
C ASP A 326 0.02 -9.03 19.35
N GLU A 327 -0.28 -8.70 18.08
CA GLU A 327 -1.64 -8.65 17.58
C GLU A 327 -2.34 -10.01 17.65
N ALA A 328 -1.62 -11.10 17.34
CA ALA A 328 -2.17 -12.45 17.43
C ALA A 328 -2.47 -12.85 18.89
N GLU A 329 -1.69 -12.39 19.85
CA GLU A 329 -1.94 -12.62 21.28
C GLU A 329 -3.12 -11.80 21.79
N ALA A 330 -3.19 -10.52 21.41
CA ALA A 330 -4.26 -9.60 21.82
C ALA A 330 -5.63 -9.96 21.20
N SER A 331 -5.64 -10.52 19.99
CA SER A 331 -6.86 -10.82 19.26
C SER A 331 -7.62 -12.00 19.88
N GLN A 332 -8.95 -11.91 19.93
CA GLN A 332 -9.84 -13.00 20.34
C GLN A 332 -10.66 -13.58 19.17
N SER A 333 -10.27 -13.28 17.95
CA SER A 333 -11.06 -13.59 16.74
C SER A 333 -11.13 -15.08 16.39
N LEU A 334 -10.12 -15.86 16.79
CA LEU A 334 -9.95 -17.30 16.50
C LEU A 334 -9.33 -18.03 17.70
N PRO A 335 -9.37 -19.38 17.76
CA PRO A 335 -8.57 -20.15 18.70
C PRO A 335 -7.07 -19.83 18.58
N LYS A 336 -6.35 -19.84 19.72
CA LYS A 336 -4.94 -19.42 19.80
C LYS A 336 -4.05 -20.12 18.76
N ASP A 337 -4.16 -21.43 18.61
CA ASP A 337 -3.32 -22.19 17.68
C ASP A 337 -3.57 -21.79 16.21
N ALA A 338 -4.82 -21.52 15.85
CA ALA A 338 -5.16 -21.08 14.50
C ALA A 338 -4.57 -19.67 14.21
N ARG A 339 -4.67 -18.74 15.18
CA ARG A 339 -4.08 -17.39 15.05
C ARG A 339 -2.57 -17.43 14.89
N MET A 340 -1.90 -18.22 15.74
CA MET A 340 -0.43 -18.37 15.67
C MET A 340 0.01 -19.00 14.35
N GLY A 341 -0.78 -19.94 13.80
CA GLY A 341 -0.53 -20.52 12.46
C GLY A 341 -0.71 -19.51 11.33
N GLU A 342 -1.79 -18.69 11.36
CA GLU A 342 -2.01 -17.61 10.40
C GLU A 342 -0.86 -16.58 10.47
N THR A 343 -0.41 -16.22 11.68
CA THR A 343 0.68 -15.28 11.92
C THR A 343 2.00 -15.79 11.34
N ALA A 344 2.37 -17.05 11.62
CA ALA A 344 3.56 -17.67 11.05
C ALA A 344 3.50 -17.69 9.50
N GLY A 345 2.32 -17.97 8.93
CA GLY A 345 2.07 -17.90 7.49
C GLY A 345 2.32 -16.49 6.94
N LYS A 346 1.85 -15.46 7.64
CA LYS A 346 2.07 -14.06 7.25
C LYS A 346 3.54 -13.64 7.36
N MET A 347 4.22 -14.02 8.44
CA MET A 347 5.66 -13.77 8.59
C MET A 347 6.44 -14.39 7.41
N LYS A 348 6.11 -15.62 6.99
CA LYS A 348 6.70 -16.27 5.82
C LYS A 348 6.42 -15.51 4.51
N GLN A 349 5.20 -15.01 4.33
CA GLN A 349 4.86 -14.18 3.16
C GLN A 349 5.75 -12.95 3.09
N PHE A 350 5.90 -12.22 4.21
CA PHE A 350 6.69 -11.00 4.26
C PHE A 350 8.21 -11.26 4.20
N ALA A 351 8.67 -12.44 4.63
CA ALA A 351 10.07 -12.81 4.52
C ALA A 351 10.59 -12.72 3.07
N SER A 352 9.75 -13.00 2.06
CA SER A 352 10.14 -12.88 0.65
C SER A 352 10.45 -11.44 0.23
N TRP A 353 9.75 -10.45 0.79
CA TRP A 353 10.01 -9.03 0.52
C TRP A 353 11.18 -8.49 1.33
N PHE A 354 11.22 -8.77 2.62
CA PHE A 354 12.19 -8.20 3.55
C PHE A 354 13.60 -8.74 3.38
N THR A 355 13.76 -10.00 2.92
CA THR A 355 15.07 -10.62 2.71
C THR A 355 15.60 -10.44 1.29
N HIS A 356 14.82 -9.80 0.42
CA HIS A 356 15.26 -9.49 -0.93
C HIS A 356 16.32 -8.38 -0.91
N GLY A 357 17.41 -8.58 -1.67
CA GLY A 357 18.54 -7.65 -1.67
C GLY A 357 19.39 -7.63 -0.39
N VAL A 358 19.16 -8.58 0.54
CA VAL A 358 20.03 -8.80 1.69
C VAL A 358 21.08 -9.85 1.32
N PRO A 359 22.39 -9.60 1.52
CA PRO A 359 23.45 -10.61 1.32
C PRO A 359 23.10 -11.89 2.10
N GLY A 360 23.09 -13.04 1.43
CA GLY A 360 22.67 -14.30 2.06
C GLY A 360 21.16 -14.42 2.36
N GLY A 361 20.32 -13.45 1.99
CA GLY A 361 18.87 -13.41 2.26
C GLY A 361 18.10 -14.62 1.74
N ALA A 362 18.59 -15.31 0.70
CA ALA A 362 18.01 -16.57 0.23
C ALA A 362 18.10 -17.67 1.30
N LYS A 363 19.23 -17.75 2.05
CA LYS A 363 19.40 -18.71 3.15
C LYS A 363 18.43 -18.38 4.29
N LEU A 364 18.37 -17.10 4.69
CA LEU A 364 17.42 -16.64 5.71
C LEU A 364 15.98 -16.96 5.33
N ARG A 365 15.58 -16.68 4.10
CA ARG A 365 14.24 -17.00 3.61
C ARG A 365 13.95 -18.50 3.69
N ALA A 366 14.90 -19.35 3.28
CA ALA A 366 14.73 -20.80 3.35
C ALA A 366 14.56 -21.30 4.80
N SER A 367 15.34 -20.76 5.77
CA SER A 367 15.20 -21.12 7.18
C SER A 367 13.87 -20.65 7.78
N ILE A 368 13.42 -19.42 7.44
CA ILE A 368 12.09 -18.91 7.83
C ILE A 368 10.96 -19.81 7.32
N TYR A 369 11.05 -20.29 6.07
CA TYR A 369 10.02 -21.18 5.52
C TYR A 369 9.96 -22.54 6.23
N GLN A 370 11.06 -23.03 6.79
CA GLN A 370 11.11 -24.27 7.57
C GLN A 370 10.59 -24.11 9.01
N ALA A 371 10.65 -22.90 9.57
CA ALA A 371 10.17 -22.61 10.91
C ALA A 371 8.67 -22.97 11.05
N ARG A 372 8.28 -23.47 12.22
CA ARG A 372 6.90 -23.89 12.52
C ARG A 372 6.13 -22.85 13.32
N THR A 373 6.84 -22.05 14.10
CA THR A 373 6.27 -21.05 14.99
C THR A 373 6.86 -19.66 14.72
N GLY A 374 6.14 -18.61 15.13
CA GLY A 374 6.64 -17.25 15.03
C GLY A 374 7.92 -17.01 15.84
N ALA A 375 8.05 -17.64 17.00
CA ALA A 375 9.26 -17.57 17.81
C ALA A 375 10.48 -18.18 17.09
N GLU A 376 10.29 -19.31 16.40
CA GLU A 376 11.35 -19.88 15.55
C GLU A 376 11.72 -18.95 14.40
N VAL A 377 10.73 -18.27 13.77
CA VAL A 377 10.99 -17.29 12.70
C VAL A 377 11.87 -16.15 13.24
N LEU A 378 11.53 -15.56 14.40
CA LEU A 378 12.34 -14.52 15.01
C LEU A 378 13.76 -14.99 15.32
N ALA A 379 13.92 -16.20 15.90
CA ALA A 379 15.22 -16.77 16.19
C ALA A 379 16.09 -16.95 14.92
N GLN A 380 15.50 -17.34 13.78
CA GLN A 380 16.20 -17.42 12.50
C GLN A 380 16.65 -16.05 12.00
N VAL A 381 15.80 -15.03 12.16
CA VAL A 381 16.15 -13.64 11.79
C VAL A 381 17.33 -13.15 12.64
N ASP A 382 17.23 -13.26 13.97
CA ASP A 382 18.26 -12.78 14.90
C ASP A 382 19.59 -13.50 14.68
N GLY A 383 19.57 -14.83 14.53
CA GLY A 383 20.78 -15.63 14.28
C GLY A 383 21.46 -15.26 12.96
N PHE A 384 20.69 -15.00 11.92
CA PHE A 384 21.23 -14.59 10.62
C PHE A 384 21.94 -13.23 10.68
N PHE A 385 21.30 -12.22 11.24
CA PHE A 385 21.90 -10.88 11.32
C PHE A 385 23.08 -10.84 12.30
N SER A 386 23.05 -11.58 13.41
CA SER A 386 24.21 -11.72 14.31
C SER A 386 25.42 -12.36 13.62
N ALA A 387 25.19 -13.32 12.72
CA ALA A 387 26.28 -13.92 11.94
C ALA A 387 26.85 -12.96 10.88
N LEU A 388 26.00 -12.10 10.27
CA LEU A 388 26.48 -11.04 9.38
C LEU A 388 27.37 -10.03 10.09
N ASP A 389 26.99 -9.59 11.30
CA ASP A 389 27.75 -8.61 12.09
C ASP A 389 29.10 -9.17 12.57
N SER A 390 29.20 -10.49 12.84
CA SER A 390 30.43 -11.15 13.28
C SER A 390 31.45 -11.43 12.17
N GLY A 391 31.14 -11.08 10.92
CA GLY A 391 32.04 -11.26 9.77
C GLY A 391 32.25 -12.72 9.33
N ASP A 392 31.40 -13.63 9.79
CA ASP A 392 31.50 -15.08 9.50
C ASP A 392 30.82 -15.45 8.16
N SER A 393 30.54 -14.46 7.31
CA SER A 393 30.00 -14.70 5.98
C SER A 393 31.07 -14.48 4.91
N SER A 394 31.38 -15.53 4.18
CA SER A 394 32.15 -15.55 2.92
C SER A 394 31.41 -14.81 1.77
N ALA A 395 30.94 -13.60 2.04
CA ALA A 395 30.14 -12.76 1.12
C ALA A 395 30.68 -11.32 1.08
N GLU A 396 32.00 -11.20 0.94
CA GLU A 396 32.58 -9.94 0.47
C GLU A 396 32.40 -9.88 -1.05
N THR A 397 31.79 -8.82 -1.54
CA THR A 397 31.70 -8.31 -2.91
C THR A 397 30.31 -8.28 -3.54
N GLU A 398 29.34 -7.55 -2.95
CA GLU A 398 28.11 -7.26 -3.70
C GLU A 398 27.35 -6.00 -3.21
N GLU A 399 28.00 -5.05 -2.55
CA GLU A 399 27.31 -3.81 -2.12
C GLU A 399 26.72 -2.99 -3.28
N GLU A 400 27.30 -3.06 -4.46
CA GLU A 400 26.78 -2.36 -5.66
C GLU A 400 25.71 -3.15 -6.42
N ALA A 401 25.71 -4.48 -6.34
CA ALA A 401 24.70 -5.34 -6.97
C ALA A 401 23.36 -5.30 -6.22
N ILE A 402 23.39 -5.09 -4.91
CA ILE A 402 22.22 -5.11 -4.01
C ILE A 402 21.18 -4.04 -4.38
N TYR A 403 21.63 -2.87 -4.86
CA TYR A 403 20.72 -1.77 -5.17
C TYR A 403 20.12 -1.85 -6.58
N ARG A 404 20.77 -2.52 -7.52
CA ARG A 404 20.21 -2.77 -8.86
C ARG A 404 19.17 -3.89 -8.86
N GLU A 405 19.30 -4.87 -7.98
CA GLU A 405 18.37 -6.01 -7.91
C GLU A 405 17.17 -5.79 -6.97
N SER A 406 17.23 -4.89 -5.98
CA SER A 406 16.08 -4.59 -5.11
C SER A 406 14.89 -3.94 -5.82
N ALA A 407 15.07 -3.54 -7.08
CA ALA A 407 13.99 -3.11 -7.97
C ALA A 407 13.16 -4.28 -8.55
N LEU A 408 13.62 -5.51 -8.35
CA LEU A 408 13.09 -6.72 -8.96
C LEU A 408 12.33 -7.57 -7.95
N VAL A 409 11.15 -7.94 -8.32
CA VAL A 409 10.29 -9.02 -7.81
C VAL A 409 9.18 -8.62 -6.84
N CYS A 410 8.01 -8.51 -7.42
CA CYS A 410 6.75 -9.03 -6.87
C CYS A 410 6.05 -9.78 -7.99
N ASP A 411 6.20 -11.09 -8.04
CA ASP A 411 5.27 -12.00 -8.73
C ASP A 411 4.06 -12.30 -7.87
#